data_ebb9db63af37eb285e7fc78d4956ba3b
#
_entry.id   ebb9db63af37eb285e7fc78d4956ba3b
#
_cell.length_a   1.000
_cell.length_b   1.000
_cell.length_c   1.000
_cell.angle_alpha   90.00
_cell.angle_beta   90.00
_cell.angle_gamma   90.00
#
_symmetry.space_group_name_H-M   'P 1'
#
loop_
_entity.id
_entity.type
_entity.pdbx_description
1 polymer ?
#
loop_
_entity_poly.entity_id
_entity_poly.type
_entity_poly.pdbx_seq_one_letter_code
_entity_poly.pdbx_strand_id
1 'polypeptide(L)'
;MNYEKDIDNELNIETCEFDDSKEDYNHRAYEPTPYNVLDLLIESEFISENDFVVDMGCGKGRVGFYLADKVGCHVKGIEFDPDIYEKACENLASHIEHTNGDVQDIAINTDEINAKTTFQNISAENYEINDNENVFFFFNPFSAKILSKVLSNIENSFYNCNRDIKLVFYFPTLEYVGELMAHDMLDFVDEIDCSHLYKDSKGRECIMIFEII
;
A
#
# COMPACT_ATOMS: atom_id res chain seq x y z
N MET A 1 11.12 -23.07 -7.29
CA MET A 1 9.83 -22.36 -7.22
C MET A 1 10.13 -20.97 -6.74
N ASN A 2 9.68 -19.95 -7.42
CA ASN A 2 9.86 -18.55 -7.01
C ASN A 2 8.52 -18.09 -6.45
N TYR A 3 8.36 -18.12 -5.13
CA TYR A 3 7.12 -17.81 -4.41
C TYR A 3 6.47 -16.49 -4.88
N GLU A 4 7.28 -15.45 -5.08
CA GLU A 4 6.82 -14.14 -5.56
C GLU A 4 6.17 -14.23 -6.96
N LYS A 5 6.83 -14.94 -7.91
CA LYS A 5 6.32 -15.11 -9.27
C LYS A 5 5.11 -16.05 -9.33
N ASP A 6 5.07 -17.04 -8.44
CA ASP A 6 3.96 -17.99 -8.42
C ASP A 6 2.67 -17.26 -8.02
N ILE A 7 2.71 -16.33 -7.05
CA ILE A 7 1.54 -15.49 -6.66
C ILE A 7 1.22 -14.45 -7.74
N ASP A 8 2.22 -13.77 -8.31
CA ASP A 8 1.98 -12.85 -9.44
C ASP A 8 1.21 -13.56 -10.56
N ASN A 9 1.58 -14.80 -10.88
CA ASN A 9 0.89 -15.61 -11.89
C ASN A 9 -0.55 -15.99 -11.47
N GLU A 10 -0.78 -16.33 -10.20
CA GLU A 10 -2.13 -16.62 -9.68
C GLU A 10 -3.06 -15.42 -9.80
N LEU A 11 -2.53 -14.22 -9.57
CA LEU A 11 -3.27 -12.96 -9.66
C LEU A 11 -3.29 -12.38 -11.08
N ASN A 12 -2.53 -12.97 -12.02
CA ASN A 12 -2.33 -12.49 -13.39
C ASN A 12 -1.83 -11.04 -13.44
N ILE A 13 -0.75 -10.76 -12.70
CA ILE A 13 -0.07 -9.46 -12.59
C ILE A 13 1.44 -9.62 -12.75
N GLU A 14 2.15 -8.51 -13.00
CA GLU A 14 3.61 -8.46 -13.12
C GLU A 14 4.19 -7.40 -12.19
N THR A 15 4.59 -7.80 -10.97
CA THR A 15 5.09 -6.88 -9.95
C THR A 15 6.50 -7.18 -9.46
N CYS A 16 7.11 -8.31 -9.86
CA CYS A 16 8.39 -8.78 -9.33
C CYS A 16 9.63 -7.97 -9.78
N GLU A 17 9.54 -7.14 -10.82
CA GLU A 17 10.69 -6.42 -11.33
C GLU A 17 10.94 -5.13 -10.54
N PHE A 18 12.16 -4.99 -10.01
CA PHE A 18 12.67 -3.77 -9.40
C PHE A 18 12.86 -2.66 -10.46
N ASP A 19 12.58 -1.41 -10.12
CA ASP A 19 12.78 -0.26 -11.00
C ASP A 19 13.34 0.94 -10.20
N ASP A 20 14.58 1.35 -10.52
CA ASP A 20 15.26 2.49 -9.91
C ASP A 20 15.37 3.70 -10.85
N SER A 21 14.71 3.66 -12.01
CA SER A 21 14.87 4.62 -13.09
C SER A 21 14.55 6.06 -12.70
N LYS A 22 13.74 6.25 -11.66
CA LYS A 22 13.25 7.56 -11.20
C LYS A 22 13.45 7.81 -9.70
N GLU A 23 14.40 7.10 -9.06
CA GLU A 23 14.77 7.42 -7.69
C GLU A 23 15.36 8.83 -7.62
N ASP A 24 14.83 9.65 -6.70
CA ASP A 24 15.33 11.00 -6.43
C ASP A 24 15.38 11.28 -4.91
N TYR A 25 15.63 12.53 -4.52
CA TYR A 25 15.72 12.91 -3.09
C TYR A 25 14.40 12.69 -2.32
N ASN A 26 13.24 12.80 -2.99
CA ASN A 26 11.92 12.73 -2.36
C ASN A 26 11.20 11.40 -2.61
N HIS A 27 11.56 10.66 -3.67
CA HIS A 27 10.89 9.43 -4.09
C HIS A 27 11.87 8.27 -4.13
N ARG A 28 11.43 7.09 -3.71
CA ARG A 28 12.24 5.88 -3.67
C ARG A 28 12.08 5.07 -4.96
N ALA A 29 13.10 4.26 -5.25
CA ALA A 29 12.99 3.23 -6.27
C ALA A 29 11.79 2.30 -5.99
N TYR A 30 11.17 1.79 -7.06
CA TYR A 30 10.12 0.80 -6.91
C TYR A 30 10.72 -0.51 -6.39
N GLU A 31 10.26 -0.93 -5.22
CA GLU A 31 10.55 -2.23 -4.61
C GLU A 31 9.23 -2.85 -4.14
N PRO A 32 8.86 -4.05 -4.65
CA PRO A 32 7.60 -4.67 -4.25
C PRO A 32 7.66 -5.19 -2.82
N THR A 33 6.62 -4.96 -2.03
CA THR A 33 6.46 -5.59 -0.71
C THR A 33 6.44 -7.11 -0.88
N PRO A 34 7.30 -7.88 -0.18
CA PRO A 34 7.29 -9.34 -0.28
C PRO A 34 5.96 -9.93 0.16
N TYR A 35 5.47 -10.95 -0.56
CA TYR A 35 4.19 -11.58 -0.23
C TYR A 35 4.16 -12.23 1.15
N ASN A 36 5.27 -12.84 1.59
CA ASN A 36 5.36 -13.39 2.93
C ASN A 36 5.27 -12.35 4.06
N VAL A 37 5.61 -11.08 3.79
CA VAL A 37 5.37 -9.96 4.71
C VAL A 37 3.89 -9.61 4.74
N LEU A 38 3.23 -9.60 3.58
CA LEU A 38 1.79 -9.39 3.49
C LEU A 38 1.00 -10.53 4.17
N ASP A 39 1.50 -11.78 4.10
CA ASP A 39 0.92 -12.90 4.84
C ASP A 39 0.93 -12.65 6.36
N LEU A 40 2.05 -12.16 6.92
CA LEU A 40 2.13 -11.81 8.35
C LEU A 40 1.16 -10.68 8.72
N LEU A 41 1.01 -9.68 7.84
CA LEU A 41 0.05 -8.60 8.05
C LEU A 41 -1.39 -9.13 8.04
N ILE A 42 -1.72 -10.05 7.15
CA ILE A 42 -3.05 -10.69 7.09
C ILE A 42 -3.29 -11.56 8.33
N GLU A 43 -2.30 -12.37 8.73
CA GLU A 43 -2.37 -13.23 9.93
C GLU A 43 -2.54 -12.43 11.23
N SER A 44 -2.12 -11.17 11.26
CA SER A 44 -2.29 -10.29 12.43
C SER A 44 -3.73 -9.81 12.64
N GLU A 45 -4.60 -9.97 11.64
CA GLU A 45 -6.01 -9.53 11.65
C GLU A 45 -6.20 -8.00 11.83
N PHE A 46 -5.16 -7.18 11.64
CA PHE A 46 -5.28 -5.71 11.69
C PHE A 46 -6.04 -5.13 10.51
N ILE A 47 -6.14 -5.87 9.40
CA ILE A 47 -6.93 -5.49 8.22
C ILE A 47 -8.06 -6.50 8.04
N SER A 48 -9.28 -6.02 7.86
CA SER A 48 -10.49 -6.81 7.68
C SER A 48 -11.17 -6.54 6.34
N GLU A 49 -12.14 -7.36 5.97
CA GLU A 49 -12.95 -7.19 4.74
C GLU A 49 -13.74 -5.87 4.68
N ASN A 50 -13.98 -5.24 5.83
CA ASN A 50 -14.72 -3.97 5.95
C ASN A 50 -13.82 -2.74 5.84
N ASP A 51 -12.50 -2.92 5.82
CA ASP A 51 -11.55 -1.82 5.75
C ASP A 51 -11.40 -1.30 4.31
N PHE A 52 -11.09 -0.02 4.20
CA PHE A 52 -10.66 0.63 2.97
C PHE A 52 -9.20 1.05 3.12
N VAL A 53 -8.32 0.30 2.46
CA VAL A 53 -6.88 0.51 2.50
C VAL A 53 -6.45 1.52 1.45
N VAL A 54 -5.59 2.47 1.81
CA VAL A 54 -4.87 3.34 0.87
C VAL A 54 -3.40 2.96 0.90
N ASP A 55 -2.89 2.44 -0.22
CA ASP A 55 -1.47 2.09 -0.41
C ASP A 55 -0.72 3.31 -0.93
N MET A 56 0.06 3.95 -0.06
CA MET A 56 0.77 5.20 -0.31
C MET A 56 2.14 4.94 -0.97
N GLY A 57 2.20 5.08 -2.30
CA GLY A 57 3.32 4.66 -3.13
C GLY A 57 3.15 3.20 -3.58
N CYS A 58 2.02 2.91 -4.20
CA CYS A 58 1.60 1.54 -4.49
C CYS A 58 2.46 0.84 -5.57
N GLY A 59 3.31 1.58 -6.26
CA GLY A 59 4.10 1.02 -7.34
C GLY A 59 3.22 0.36 -8.41
N LYS A 60 3.52 -0.90 -8.73
CA LYS A 60 2.77 -1.71 -9.71
C LYS A 60 1.50 -2.35 -9.13
N GLY A 61 1.11 -2.03 -7.88
CA GLY A 61 -0.17 -2.39 -7.27
C GLY A 61 -0.20 -3.70 -6.48
N ARG A 62 0.95 -4.34 -6.19
CA ARG A 62 1.02 -5.65 -5.53
C ARG A 62 0.16 -5.74 -4.26
N VAL A 63 0.35 -4.80 -3.34
CA VAL A 63 -0.36 -4.78 -2.05
C VAL A 63 -1.87 -4.74 -2.27
N GLY A 64 -2.33 -3.90 -3.20
CA GLY A 64 -3.73 -3.74 -3.54
C GLY A 64 -4.37 -5.04 -4.03
N PHE A 65 -3.77 -5.70 -5.01
CA PHE A 65 -4.29 -6.96 -5.55
C PHE A 65 -4.31 -8.06 -4.48
N TYR A 66 -3.20 -8.19 -3.71
CA TYR A 66 -3.08 -9.26 -2.74
C TYR A 66 -4.04 -9.12 -1.57
N LEU A 67 -4.16 -7.93 -0.98
CA LEU A 67 -5.11 -7.69 0.12
C LEU A 67 -6.57 -7.82 -0.35
N ALA A 68 -6.89 -7.32 -1.54
CA ALA A 68 -8.24 -7.48 -2.10
C ALA A 68 -8.62 -8.95 -2.33
N ASP A 69 -7.67 -9.79 -2.78
CA ASP A 69 -7.88 -11.23 -2.99
C ASP A 69 -7.98 -12.00 -1.66
N LYS A 70 -7.02 -11.79 -0.75
CA LYS A 70 -6.92 -12.61 0.48
C LYS A 70 -7.83 -12.16 1.61
N VAL A 71 -8.02 -10.84 1.79
CA VAL A 71 -8.83 -10.27 2.88
C VAL A 71 -10.22 -9.89 2.38
N GLY A 72 -10.33 -9.49 1.12
CA GLY A 72 -11.59 -9.02 0.54
C GLY A 72 -11.90 -7.55 0.83
N CYS A 73 -10.95 -6.77 1.36
CA CYS A 73 -11.08 -5.33 1.59
C CYS A 73 -11.05 -4.53 0.28
N HIS A 74 -11.41 -3.25 0.35
CA HIS A 74 -11.19 -2.31 -0.74
C HIS A 74 -9.79 -1.71 -0.64
N VAL A 75 -9.11 -1.53 -1.78
CA VAL A 75 -7.76 -0.92 -1.80
C VAL A 75 -7.67 0.13 -2.89
N LYS A 76 -7.15 1.31 -2.54
CA LYS A 76 -6.77 2.34 -3.49
C LYS A 76 -5.27 2.55 -3.44
N GLY A 77 -4.59 2.36 -4.57
CA GLY A 77 -3.17 2.65 -4.71
C GLY A 77 -2.95 4.08 -5.19
N ILE A 78 -2.03 4.78 -4.53
CA ILE A 78 -1.59 6.13 -4.88
C ILE A 78 -0.16 6.04 -5.41
N GLU A 79 0.06 6.43 -6.66
CA GLU A 79 1.39 6.40 -7.28
C GLU A 79 1.70 7.73 -7.95
N PHE A 80 2.88 8.26 -7.64
CA PHE A 80 3.36 9.54 -8.18
C PHE A 80 3.92 9.40 -9.59
N ASP A 81 4.69 8.32 -9.86
CA ASP A 81 5.32 8.11 -11.14
C ASP A 81 4.31 7.62 -12.20
N PRO A 82 4.09 8.39 -13.29
CA PRO A 82 3.09 8.03 -14.29
C PRO A 82 3.43 6.74 -15.05
N ASP A 83 4.72 6.39 -15.23
CA ASP A 83 5.11 5.19 -15.96
C ASP A 83 4.90 3.93 -15.09
N ILE A 84 5.15 4.04 -13.78
CA ILE A 84 4.86 2.96 -12.82
C ILE A 84 3.34 2.83 -12.61
N TYR A 85 2.61 3.94 -12.51
CA TYR A 85 1.15 3.95 -12.46
C TYR A 85 0.52 3.27 -13.68
N GLU A 86 1.07 3.50 -14.90
CA GLU A 86 0.61 2.82 -16.12
C GLU A 86 0.73 1.30 -15.96
N LYS A 87 1.84 0.80 -15.36
CA LYS A 87 2.00 -0.63 -15.06
C LYS A 87 0.97 -1.17 -14.06
N ALA A 88 0.61 -0.38 -13.04
CA ALA A 88 -0.47 -0.76 -12.13
C ALA A 88 -1.81 -0.87 -12.85
N CYS A 89 -2.09 0.03 -13.80
CA CYS A 89 -3.30 -0.04 -14.64
C CYS A 89 -3.29 -1.23 -15.61
N GLU A 90 -2.14 -1.56 -16.23
CA GLU A 90 -1.98 -2.76 -17.06
C GLU A 90 -2.24 -4.03 -16.23
N ASN A 91 -1.70 -4.12 -15.03
CA ASN A 91 -1.95 -5.21 -14.09
C ASN A 91 -3.43 -5.31 -13.72
N LEU A 92 -4.11 -4.17 -13.48
CA LEU A 92 -5.53 -4.16 -13.17
C LEU A 92 -6.37 -4.72 -14.32
N ALA A 93 -6.08 -4.30 -15.55
CA ALA A 93 -6.77 -4.82 -16.74
C ALA A 93 -6.57 -6.33 -16.87
N SER A 94 -5.34 -6.80 -16.75
CA SER A 94 -4.96 -8.21 -16.83
C SER A 94 -5.63 -9.05 -15.73
N HIS A 95 -5.65 -8.55 -14.49
CA HIS A 95 -6.31 -9.20 -13.35
C HIS A 95 -7.83 -9.32 -13.54
N ILE A 96 -8.49 -8.25 -14.03
CA ILE A 96 -9.93 -8.24 -14.30
C ILE A 96 -10.30 -9.24 -15.40
N GLU A 97 -9.54 -9.28 -16.50
CA GLU A 97 -9.74 -10.27 -17.57
C GLU A 97 -9.64 -11.70 -17.04
N HIS A 98 -8.67 -11.97 -16.17
CA HIS A 98 -8.48 -13.28 -15.56
C HIS A 98 -9.64 -13.69 -14.65
N THR A 99 -10.18 -12.76 -13.85
CA THR A 99 -11.20 -13.06 -12.83
C THR A 99 -12.61 -13.07 -13.39
N ASN A 100 -12.93 -12.24 -14.40
CA ASN A 100 -14.30 -12.07 -14.91
C ASN A 100 -14.58 -12.78 -16.24
N GLY A 101 -13.56 -13.39 -16.90
CA GLY A 101 -13.68 -13.95 -18.25
C GLY A 101 -13.84 -12.84 -19.29
N ASP A 102 -13.79 -13.20 -20.59
CA ASP A 102 -13.77 -12.27 -21.74
C ASP A 102 -14.70 -11.04 -21.59
N VAL A 103 -14.18 -9.97 -21.02
CA VAL A 103 -14.81 -8.66 -21.04
C VAL A 103 -14.17 -7.87 -22.18
N GLN A 104 -14.71 -8.04 -23.39
CA GLN A 104 -14.29 -7.26 -24.56
C GLN A 104 -14.71 -5.79 -24.37
N ASP A 105 -13.75 -4.87 -24.54
CA ASP A 105 -13.93 -3.42 -24.62
C ASP A 105 -14.34 -2.71 -23.32
N ILE A 106 -13.60 -2.86 -22.24
CA ILE A 106 -13.70 -1.93 -21.11
C ILE A 106 -12.71 -0.78 -21.33
N ALA A 107 -13.21 0.36 -21.79
CA ALA A 107 -12.57 1.65 -21.45
C ALA A 107 -12.60 1.73 -19.93
N ILE A 108 -11.43 1.63 -19.30
CA ILE A 108 -11.27 1.51 -17.84
C ILE A 108 -11.82 2.77 -17.18
N ASN A 109 -13.14 2.81 -16.99
CA ASN A 109 -13.79 3.73 -16.07
C ASN A 109 -13.97 2.95 -14.77
N THR A 110 -13.01 3.09 -13.86
CA THR A 110 -12.92 2.32 -12.61
C THR A 110 -14.14 2.47 -11.71
N ASP A 111 -14.96 3.49 -11.94
CA ASP A 111 -16.20 3.75 -11.18
C ASP A 111 -17.37 2.82 -11.57
N GLU A 112 -17.31 2.16 -12.72
CA GLU A 112 -18.37 1.24 -13.20
C GLU A 112 -18.05 -0.24 -12.99
N ILE A 113 -16.75 -0.55 -12.73
CA ILE A 113 -16.31 -1.91 -12.42
C ILE A 113 -16.32 -2.01 -10.89
N ASN A 114 -17.02 -2.98 -10.35
CA ASN A 114 -17.03 -3.32 -8.93
C ASN A 114 -15.68 -3.94 -8.50
N ALA A 115 -14.57 -3.32 -8.94
CA ALA A 115 -13.22 -3.74 -8.63
C ALA A 115 -12.87 -3.29 -7.22
N LYS A 116 -12.40 -4.22 -6.40
CA LYS A 116 -11.94 -3.91 -5.05
C LYS A 116 -10.64 -3.11 -5.04
N THR A 117 -9.87 -3.18 -6.11
CA THR A 117 -8.59 -2.45 -6.27
C THR A 117 -8.74 -1.37 -7.32
N THR A 118 -8.29 -0.15 -7.00
CA THR A 118 -8.26 1.01 -7.89
C THR A 118 -6.93 1.75 -7.74
N PHE A 119 -6.55 2.55 -8.75
CA PHE A 119 -5.30 3.32 -8.71
C PHE A 119 -5.52 4.78 -9.09
N GLN A 120 -4.68 5.67 -8.56
CA GLN A 120 -4.69 7.10 -8.89
C GLN A 120 -3.27 7.62 -9.07
N ASN A 121 -2.98 8.29 -10.19
CA ASN A 121 -1.70 8.95 -10.41
C ASN A 121 -1.73 10.35 -9.80
N ILE A 122 -1.18 10.47 -8.60
CA ILE A 122 -1.08 11.72 -7.85
C ILE A 122 0.05 11.62 -6.82
N SER A 123 0.65 12.74 -6.46
CA SER A 123 1.58 12.81 -5.32
C SER A 123 0.82 12.63 -4.00
N ALA A 124 1.34 11.80 -3.09
CA ALA A 124 0.68 11.44 -1.84
C ALA A 124 0.29 12.66 -0.96
N GLU A 125 1.13 13.71 -0.93
CA GLU A 125 0.82 14.94 -0.20
C GLU A 125 -0.33 15.77 -0.78
N ASN A 126 -0.75 15.48 -2.02
CA ASN A 126 -1.87 16.16 -2.69
C ASN A 126 -3.11 15.27 -2.79
N TYR A 127 -3.03 14.05 -2.26
CA TYR A 127 -4.16 13.13 -2.26
C TYR A 127 -5.25 13.61 -1.29
N GLU A 128 -6.49 13.70 -1.77
CA GLU A 128 -7.67 14.01 -0.95
C GLU A 128 -8.25 12.71 -0.38
N ILE A 129 -8.18 12.56 0.94
CA ILE A 129 -8.60 11.37 1.66
C ILE A 129 -10.13 11.34 1.79
N ASN A 130 -10.75 10.22 1.40
CA ASN A 130 -12.18 10.03 1.52
C ASN A 130 -12.60 9.58 2.93
N ASP A 131 -13.83 9.87 3.31
CA ASP A 131 -14.37 9.60 4.65
C ASP A 131 -14.46 8.10 5.00
N ASN A 132 -14.42 7.22 4.02
CA ASN A 132 -14.46 5.76 4.21
C ASN A 132 -13.08 5.10 4.21
N GLU A 133 -12.01 5.84 3.92
CA GLU A 133 -10.64 5.33 3.90
C GLU A 133 -10.08 5.33 5.33
N ASN A 134 -9.74 4.17 5.86
CA ASN A 134 -9.43 4.01 7.28
C ASN A 134 -8.14 3.23 7.58
N VAL A 135 -7.47 2.68 6.57
CA VAL A 135 -6.16 2.04 6.73
C VAL A 135 -5.18 2.64 5.72
N PHE A 136 -4.00 3.08 6.17
CA PHE A 136 -2.98 3.66 5.31
C PHE A 136 -1.71 2.81 5.39
N PHE A 137 -1.30 2.22 4.25
CA PHE A 137 -0.12 1.37 4.15
C PHE A 137 1.06 2.14 3.53
N PHE A 138 2.27 1.91 4.07
CA PHE A 138 3.51 2.57 3.64
C PHE A 138 4.67 1.57 3.62
N PHE A 139 5.40 1.53 2.49
CA PHE A 139 6.70 0.88 2.41
C PHE A 139 7.77 1.91 1.97
N ASN A 140 8.13 2.82 2.85
CA ASN A 140 9.11 3.90 2.62
C ASN A 140 8.98 4.62 1.25
N PRO A 141 7.79 5.00 0.80
CA PRO A 141 7.59 5.43 -0.58
C PRO A 141 8.24 6.80 -0.89
N PHE A 142 8.50 7.63 0.12
CA PHE A 142 8.95 9.00 -0.05
C PHE A 142 9.78 9.50 1.14
N SER A 143 10.24 10.76 1.11
CA SER A 143 11.00 11.38 2.20
C SER A 143 10.14 11.63 3.45
N ALA A 144 10.76 11.73 4.64
CA ALA A 144 10.07 12.09 5.87
C ALA A 144 9.33 13.44 5.77
N LYS A 145 9.83 14.37 4.95
CA LYS A 145 9.15 15.64 4.69
C LYS A 145 7.80 15.47 3.99
N ILE A 146 7.69 14.54 3.06
CA ILE A 146 6.40 14.20 2.41
C ILE A 146 5.53 13.47 3.42
N LEU A 147 6.10 12.51 4.19
CA LEU A 147 5.37 11.80 5.24
C LEU A 147 4.67 12.77 6.20
N SER A 148 5.36 13.76 6.71
CA SER A 148 4.79 14.76 7.63
C SER A 148 3.56 15.47 7.05
N LYS A 149 3.57 15.78 5.75
CA LYS A 149 2.39 16.36 5.07
C LYS A 149 1.26 15.35 4.92
N VAL A 150 1.57 14.10 4.57
CA VAL A 150 0.59 13.02 4.45
C VAL A 150 -0.07 12.76 5.80
N LEU A 151 0.71 12.68 6.89
CA LEU A 151 0.17 12.55 8.26
C LEU A 151 -0.77 13.71 8.60
N SER A 152 -0.41 14.94 8.28
CA SER A 152 -1.29 16.11 8.48
C SER A 152 -2.59 16.02 7.67
N ASN A 153 -2.55 15.46 6.45
CA ASN A 153 -3.76 15.24 5.65
C ASN A 153 -4.66 14.16 6.28
N ILE A 154 -4.07 13.07 6.78
CA ILE A 154 -4.79 11.99 7.46
C ILE A 154 -5.43 12.53 8.76
N GLU A 155 -4.69 13.29 9.56
CA GLU A 155 -5.18 13.96 10.76
C GLU A 155 -6.34 14.91 10.46
N ASN A 156 -6.21 15.76 9.44
CA ASN A 156 -7.29 16.64 9.00
C ASN A 156 -8.54 15.87 8.56
N SER A 157 -8.36 14.74 7.86
CA SER A 157 -9.45 13.85 7.46
C SER A 157 -10.15 13.24 8.68
N PHE A 158 -9.40 12.86 9.72
CA PHE A 158 -9.96 12.38 11.00
C PHE A 158 -10.81 13.46 11.69
N TYR A 159 -10.34 14.73 11.75
CA TYR A 159 -11.12 15.82 12.33
C TYR A 159 -12.39 16.14 11.55
N ASN A 160 -12.37 15.98 10.22
CA ASN A 160 -13.53 16.23 9.38
C ASN A 160 -14.57 15.10 9.48
N CYS A 161 -14.11 13.85 9.57
CA CYS A 161 -14.96 12.66 9.71
C CYS A 161 -14.29 11.69 10.70
N ASN A 162 -14.74 11.74 11.96
CA ASN A 162 -14.20 10.87 13.01
C ASN A 162 -14.49 9.40 12.70
N ARG A 163 -13.43 8.59 12.65
CA ARG A 163 -13.44 7.14 12.42
C ARG A 163 -12.15 6.51 12.94
N ASP A 164 -12.15 5.22 13.18
CA ASP A 164 -10.93 4.50 13.51
C ASP A 164 -9.98 4.52 12.32
N ILE A 165 -8.78 5.05 12.48
CA ILE A 165 -7.76 5.12 11.43
C ILE A 165 -6.51 4.38 11.90
N LYS A 166 -6.04 3.43 11.06
CA LYS A 166 -4.82 2.66 11.26
C LYS A 166 -3.76 3.08 10.23
N LEU A 167 -2.52 3.18 10.67
CA LEU A 167 -1.37 3.41 9.82
C LEU A 167 -0.42 2.21 9.94
N VAL A 168 -0.08 1.61 8.81
CA VAL A 168 0.73 0.39 8.72
C VAL A 168 2.02 0.73 7.98
N PHE A 169 3.16 0.62 8.65
CA PHE A 169 4.48 0.94 8.11
C PHE A 169 5.32 -0.32 8.02
N TYR A 170 5.58 -0.79 6.80
CA TYR A 170 6.54 -1.87 6.60
C TYR A 170 7.95 -1.31 6.44
N PHE A 171 8.90 -1.91 7.17
CA PHE A 171 10.34 -1.58 7.16
C PHE A 171 10.65 -0.07 7.30
N PRO A 172 10.05 0.65 8.27
CA PRO A 172 10.20 2.09 8.35
C PRO A 172 11.65 2.51 8.57
N THR A 173 12.07 3.60 7.92
CA THR A 173 13.38 4.21 8.18
C THR A 173 13.43 4.79 9.59
N LEU A 174 14.65 5.01 10.13
CA LEU A 174 14.80 5.66 11.45
C LEU A 174 14.22 7.07 11.49
N GLU A 175 14.20 7.77 10.35
CA GLU A 175 13.57 9.10 10.23
C GLU A 175 12.04 8.97 10.35
N TYR A 176 11.44 7.95 9.71
CA TYR A 176 10.01 7.66 9.85
C TYR A 176 9.66 7.30 11.30
N VAL A 177 10.40 6.38 11.90
CA VAL A 177 10.17 6.00 13.31
C VAL A 177 10.24 7.21 14.24
N GLY A 178 11.23 8.11 14.02
CA GLY A 178 11.37 9.34 14.81
C GLY A 178 10.16 10.27 14.65
N GLU A 179 9.65 10.46 13.43
CA GLU A 179 8.46 11.27 13.13
C GLU A 179 7.21 10.67 13.77
N LEU A 180 6.99 9.36 13.58
CA LEU A 180 5.81 8.66 14.07
C LEU A 180 5.75 8.62 15.61
N MET A 181 6.84 8.30 16.27
CA MET A 181 6.91 8.22 17.74
C MET A 181 6.83 9.59 18.43
N ALA A 182 7.11 10.68 17.69
CA ALA A 182 7.02 12.05 18.21
C ALA A 182 5.67 12.72 17.87
N HIS A 183 4.79 12.06 17.11
CA HIS A 183 3.54 12.65 16.64
C HIS A 183 2.45 12.56 17.71
N ASP A 184 1.93 13.71 18.17
CA ASP A 184 1.00 13.79 19.31
C ASP A 184 -0.34 13.06 19.10
N MET A 185 -0.73 12.84 17.85
CA MET A 185 -2.01 12.20 17.47
C MET A 185 -1.88 10.72 17.11
N LEU A 186 -0.67 10.14 17.21
CA LEU A 186 -0.44 8.74 16.89
C LEU A 186 -0.13 7.94 18.15
N ASP A 187 -0.87 6.86 18.34
CA ASP A 187 -0.58 5.85 19.35
C ASP A 187 0.05 4.62 18.68
N PHE A 188 1.19 4.17 19.21
CA PHE A 188 1.82 2.93 18.77
C PHE A 188 1.03 1.74 19.30
N VAL A 189 0.54 0.90 18.40
CA VAL A 189 -0.34 -0.24 18.74
C VAL A 189 0.44 -1.54 18.83
N ASP A 190 1.21 -1.87 17.77
CA ASP A 190 1.90 -3.17 17.69
C ASP A 190 3.07 -3.14 16.69
N GLU A 191 3.94 -4.14 16.82
CA GLU A 191 5.06 -4.42 15.91
C GLU A 191 5.08 -5.90 15.54
N ILE A 192 5.01 -6.19 14.23
CA ILE A 192 5.12 -7.54 13.69
C ILE A 192 6.57 -7.76 13.24
N ASP A 193 7.28 -8.67 13.89
CA ASP A 193 8.66 -9.03 13.52
C ASP A 193 8.71 -9.84 12.22
N CYS A 194 9.31 -9.25 11.18
CA CYS A 194 9.54 -9.88 9.88
C CYS A 194 10.99 -10.39 9.72
N SER A 195 11.85 -10.23 10.73
CA SER A 195 13.30 -10.52 10.65
C SER A 195 13.61 -11.96 10.26
N HIS A 196 12.78 -12.92 10.69
CA HIS A 196 12.91 -14.34 10.38
C HIS A 196 12.75 -14.69 8.89
N LEU A 197 12.17 -13.79 8.09
CA LEU A 197 12.02 -13.96 6.64
C LEU A 197 13.33 -13.67 5.88
N TYR A 198 14.32 -13.07 6.53
CA TYR A 198 15.56 -12.59 5.92
C TYR A 198 16.80 -13.28 6.50
N LYS A 199 17.65 -13.87 5.64
CA LYS A 199 18.86 -14.60 6.06
C LYS A 199 19.90 -13.72 6.76
N ASP A 200 20.00 -12.45 6.32
CA ASP A 200 20.98 -11.48 6.80
C ASP A 200 20.29 -10.31 7.53
N SER A 201 19.17 -10.61 8.20
CA SER A 201 18.40 -9.60 8.94
C SER A 201 19.28 -8.86 9.95
N LYS A 202 19.09 -7.56 10.02
CA LYS A 202 19.68 -6.68 11.05
C LYS A 202 18.68 -6.36 12.16
N GLY A 203 17.54 -7.06 12.22
CA GLY A 203 16.48 -6.87 13.21
C GLY A 203 15.69 -5.56 13.02
N ARG A 204 15.58 -5.10 11.77
CA ARG A 204 14.85 -3.88 11.43
C ARG A 204 13.65 -4.16 10.52
N GLU A 205 13.57 -5.38 10.05
CA GLU A 205 12.51 -5.85 9.18
C GLU A 205 11.27 -6.14 10.04
N CYS A 206 10.38 -5.14 10.12
CA CYS A 206 9.14 -5.23 10.88
C CYS A 206 8.01 -4.46 10.18
N ILE A 207 6.79 -4.72 10.62
CA ILE A 207 5.63 -3.88 10.34
C ILE A 207 5.28 -3.17 11.65
N MET A 208 5.26 -1.86 11.66
CA MET A 208 4.79 -1.05 12.79
C MET A 208 3.37 -0.56 12.53
N ILE A 209 2.52 -0.66 13.54
CA ILE A 209 1.11 -0.28 13.47
C ILE A 209 0.83 0.84 14.45
N PHE A 210 0.19 1.88 13.96
CA PHE A 210 -0.25 3.04 14.72
C PHE A 210 -1.74 3.27 14.51
N GLU A 211 -2.38 3.94 15.47
CA GLU A 211 -3.76 4.43 15.37
C GLU A 211 -3.80 5.93 15.66
N ILE A 212 -4.76 6.64 15.07
CA ILE A 212 -5.05 8.04 15.42
C ILE A 212 -5.93 8.06 16.67
N ILE A 213 -5.56 8.89 17.66
CA ILE A 213 -6.26 9.07 18.95
C ILE A 213 -6.95 10.43 19.05
#